data_40fcbc935a598023d23488578904bdb7
#
_entry.id   40fcbc935a598023d23488578904bdb7
#
_cell.length_a   1.000
_cell.length_b   1.000
_cell.length_c   1.000
_cell.angle_alpha   90.00
_cell.angle_beta   90.00
_cell.angle_gamma   90.00
#
_symmetry.space_group_name_H-M   'P 1'
#
loop_
_entity.id
_entity.type
_entity.pdbx_description
1 polymer ?
#
loop_
_entity_poly.entity_id
_entity_poly.type
_entity_poly.pdbx_seq_one_letter_code
_entity_poly.pdbx_strand_id
1 'polypeptide(L)'
;MYRLTALVTCLAVLTYFFSSVQVARARRTYGIKAPAISGNPDFERVFRGQMNTLEWMPIFLPALWLFAIHVSDAVAAALGLVWIIGRILYMTGYAKAANKRRTGFAIQASAAIILWAGATGAILWHLVHP
;
A
#
# COMPACT_ATOMS: atom_id res chain seq x y z
N MET A 1 -8.95 -18.71 11.10
CA MET A 1 -10.15 -17.93 10.75
C MET A 1 -9.86 -16.94 9.63
N TYR A 2 -9.07 -15.91 9.83
CA TYR A 2 -8.78 -14.92 8.78
C TYR A 2 -7.45 -15.21 8.07
N ARG A 3 -7.31 -16.44 7.56
CA ARG A 3 -6.04 -16.94 7.01
C ARG A 3 -5.62 -16.23 5.74
N LEU A 4 -6.57 -15.94 4.86
CA LEU A 4 -6.28 -15.27 3.59
C LEU A 4 -5.86 -13.82 3.83
N THR A 5 -6.58 -13.11 4.71
CA THR A 5 -6.22 -11.76 5.11
C THR A 5 -4.86 -11.71 5.81
N ALA A 6 -4.57 -12.71 6.65
CA ALA A 6 -3.26 -12.81 7.31
C ALA A 6 -2.13 -12.96 6.28
N LEU A 7 -2.32 -13.81 5.29
CA LEU A 7 -1.32 -13.98 4.22
C LEU A 7 -1.12 -12.69 3.45
N VAL A 8 -2.20 -12.02 3.07
CA VAL A 8 -2.12 -10.75 2.34
C VAL A 8 -1.44 -9.67 3.18
N THR A 9 -1.67 -9.66 4.50
CA THR A 9 -0.95 -8.77 5.41
C THR A 9 0.55 -9.00 5.33
N CYS A 10 1.00 -10.26 5.35
CA CYS A 10 2.41 -10.60 5.20
C CYS A 10 2.96 -10.12 3.85
N LEU A 11 2.19 -10.29 2.78
CA LEU A 11 2.59 -9.83 1.45
C LEU A 11 2.67 -8.30 1.37
N ALA A 12 1.78 -7.59 2.05
CA ALA A 12 1.81 -6.13 2.11
C ALA A 12 3.06 -5.63 2.85
N VAL A 13 3.40 -6.27 3.96
CA VAL A 13 4.63 -5.96 4.71
C VAL A 13 5.86 -6.23 3.85
N LEU A 14 5.86 -7.34 3.11
CA LEU A 14 6.94 -7.66 2.18
C LEU A 14 7.06 -6.62 1.07
N THR A 15 5.94 -6.11 0.56
CA THR A 15 5.91 -5.04 -0.43
C THR A 15 6.58 -3.77 0.11
N TYR A 16 6.27 -3.40 1.34
CA TYR A 16 6.92 -2.26 2.00
C TYR A 16 8.43 -2.51 2.18
N PHE A 17 8.81 -3.71 2.61
CA PHE A 17 10.22 -4.10 2.73
C PHE A 17 10.95 -3.98 1.38
N PHE A 18 10.30 -4.39 0.29
CA PHE A 18 10.83 -4.24 -1.06
C PHE A 18 11.11 -2.77 -1.37
N SER A 19 10.23 -1.85 -0.97
CA SER A 19 10.47 -0.41 -1.18
C SER A 19 11.71 0.08 -0.44
N SER A 20 11.99 -0.47 0.74
CA SER A 20 13.22 -0.16 1.50
C SER A 20 14.47 -0.64 0.75
N VAL A 21 14.42 -1.82 0.13
CA VAL A 21 15.51 -2.33 -0.70
C VAL A 21 15.72 -1.43 -1.92
N GLN A 22 14.63 -0.97 -2.53
CA GLN A 22 14.68 -0.05 -3.66
C GLN A 22 15.40 1.25 -3.29
N VAL A 23 15.10 1.82 -2.13
CA VAL A 23 15.75 3.05 -1.64
C VAL A 23 17.24 2.79 -1.37
N ALA A 24 17.58 1.65 -0.75
CA ALA A 24 18.98 1.31 -0.49
C ALA A 24 19.79 1.19 -1.79
N ARG A 25 19.22 0.58 -2.82
CA ARG A 25 19.84 0.50 -4.14
C ARG A 25 19.99 1.88 -4.79
N ALA A 26 18.95 2.70 -4.70
CA ALA A 26 18.99 4.06 -5.26
C ALA A 26 20.06 4.92 -4.59
N ARG A 27 20.26 4.78 -3.28
CA ARG A 27 21.34 5.47 -2.57
C ARG A 27 22.71 5.12 -3.15
N ARG A 28 22.94 3.86 -3.47
CA ARG A 28 24.21 3.43 -4.10
C ARG A 28 24.33 3.97 -5.51
N THR A 29 23.26 3.83 -6.30
CA THR A 29 23.25 4.23 -7.71
C THR A 29 23.49 5.73 -7.87
N TYR A 30 22.87 6.56 -7.02
CA TYR A 30 22.91 8.01 -7.16
C TYR A 30 23.84 8.69 -6.16
N GLY A 31 24.52 7.93 -5.32
CA GLY A 31 25.51 8.47 -4.39
C GLY A 31 24.94 9.34 -3.27
N ILE A 32 23.72 9.03 -2.80
CA ILE A 32 23.06 9.78 -1.73
C ILE A 32 23.25 9.05 -0.41
N LYS A 33 24.12 9.58 0.45
CA LYS A 33 24.38 8.99 1.76
C LYS A 33 23.26 9.33 2.75
N ALA A 34 22.86 8.30 3.56
CA ALA A 34 21.93 8.55 4.65
C ALA A 34 22.56 9.56 5.64
N PRO A 35 21.78 10.45 6.28
CA PRO A 35 20.32 10.55 6.24
C PRO A 35 19.77 11.47 5.15
N ALA A 36 20.56 11.88 4.17
CA ALA A 36 20.11 12.78 3.11
C ALA A 36 18.96 12.15 2.31
N ILE A 37 17.96 12.96 1.99
CA ILE A 37 16.76 12.53 1.24
C ILE A 37 16.56 13.34 -0.04
N SER A 38 17.53 14.17 -0.39
CA SER A 38 17.50 15.01 -1.59
C SER A 38 18.89 15.04 -2.22
N GLY A 39 18.96 15.58 -3.43
CA GLY A 39 20.22 15.73 -4.15
C GLY A 39 20.23 15.11 -5.54
N ASN A 40 19.22 14.29 -5.87
CA ASN A 40 19.06 13.68 -7.20
C ASN A 40 17.58 13.42 -7.45
N PRO A 41 17.00 13.95 -8.54
CA PRO A 41 15.56 13.76 -8.80
C PRO A 41 15.12 12.30 -8.92
N ASP A 42 15.94 11.43 -9.49
CA ASP A 42 15.61 10.01 -9.63
C ASP A 42 15.59 9.32 -8.27
N PHE A 43 16.55 9.61 -7.41
CA PHE A 43 16.55 9.11 -6.04
C PHE A 43 15.34 9.60 -5.25
N GLU A 44 15.02 10.89 -5.38
CA GLU A 44 13.90 11.49 -4.64
C GLU A 44 12.57 10.83 -4.98
N ARG A 45 12.36 10.43 -6.24
CA ARG A 45 11.15 9.69 -6.64
C ARG A 45 11.09 8.32 -5.98
N VAL A 46 12.19 7.59 -5.94
CA VAL A 46 12.25 6.27 -5.27
C VAL A 46 11.96 6.42 -3.77
N PHE A 47 12.58 7.42 -3.14
CA PHE A 47 12.37 7.69 -1.72
C PHE A 47 10.91 8.07 -1.43
N ARG A 48 10.31 8.95 -2.25
CA ARG A 48 8.92 9.34 -2.09
C ARG A 48 7.97 8.15 -2.30
N GLY A 49 8.32 7.22 -3.17
CA GLY A 49 7.56 5.98 -3.35
C GLY A 49 7.50 5.15 -2.07
N GLN A 50 8.62 5.03 -1.36
CA GLN A 50 8.66 4.36 -0.05
C GLN A 50 7.83 5.12 0.99
N MET A 51 8.03 6.42 1.09
CA MET A 51 7.33 7.24 2.09
C MET A 51 5.82 7.22 1.87
N ASN A 52 5.37 7.33 0.64
CA ASN A 52 3.93 7.25 0.34
C ASN A 52 3.36 5.87 0.66
N THR A 53 4.13 4.80 0.44
CA THR A 53 3.70 3.45 0.83
C THR A 53 3.53 3.35 2.34
N LEU A 54 4.50 3.89 3.11
CA LEU A 54 4.39 3.94 4.57
C LEU A 54 3.16 4.75 5.01
N GLU A 55 2.91 5.88 4.38
CA GLU A 55 1.76 6.75 4.70
C GLU A 55 0.42 6.04 4.49
N TRP A 56 0.34 5.12 3.53
CA TRP A 56 -0.90 4.39 3.23
C TRP A 56 -1.07 3.12 4.06
N MET A 57 -0.02 2.58 4.68
CA MET A 57 -0.13 1.38 5.52
C MET A 57 -1.12 1.55 6.68
N PRO A 58 -1.11 2.67 7.44
CA PRO A 58 -2.11 2.89 8.50
C PRO A 58 -3.54 3.07 7.99
N ILE A 59 -3.71 3.45 6.73
CA ILE A 59 -5.03 3.54 6.09
C ILE A 59 -5.49 2.14 5.65
N PHE A 60 -4.60 1.42 4.97
CA PHE A 60 -4.93 0.14 4.34
C PHE A 60 -5.09 -1.00 5.34
N LEU A 61 -4.12 -1.20 6.24
CA LEU A 61 -4.12 -2.38 7.11
C LEU A 61 -5.32 -2.44 8.05
N PRO A 62 -5.70 -1.36 8.76
CA PRO A 62 -6.91 -1.40 9.57
C PRO A 62 -8.17 -1.64 8.72
N ALA A 63 -8.28 -0.99 7.57
CA ALA A 63 -9.42 -1.18 6.68
C ALA A 63 -9.52 -2.63 6.18
N LEU A 64 -8.38 -3.24 5.82
CA LEU A 64 -8.31 -4.64 5.41
C LEU A 64 -8.85 -5.58 6.50
N TRP A 65 -8.37 -5.42 7.73
CA TRP A 65 -8.75 -6.30 8.83
C TRP A 65 -10.18 -6.09 9.29
N LEU A 66 -10.64 -4.85 9.36
CA LEU A 66 -12.03 -4.55 9.70
C LEU A 66 -12.98 -5.11 8.64
N PHE A 67 -12.62 -5.02 7.38
CA PHE A 67 -13.41 -5.62 6.30
C PHE A 67 -13.44 -7.14 6.43
N ALA A 68 -12.29 -7.77 6.70
CA ALA A 68 -12.23 -9.22 6.88
C ALA A 68 -13.11 -9.68 8.02
N ILE A 69 -13.09 -8.97 9.15
CA ILE A 69 -13.84 -9.34 10.36
C ILE A 69 -15.34 -9.12 10.17
N HIS A 70 -15.74 -8.03 9.54
CA HIS A 70 -17.14 -7.63 9.47
C HIS A 70 -17.84 -7.97 8.16
N VAL A 71 -17.11 -8.30 7.10
CA VAL A 71 -17.68 -8.61 5.79
C VAL A 71 -17.24 -10.00 5.31
N SER A 72 -15.97 -10.16 4.91
CA SER A 72 -15.50 -11.42 4.32
C SER A 72 -13.98 -11.47 4.29
N ASP A 73 -13.41 -12.59 4.75
CA ASP A 73 -11.98 -12.86 4.65
C ASP A 73 -11.53 -12.96 3.19
N ALA A 74 -12.27 -13.70 2.38
CA ALA A 74 -11.88 -13.93 0.97
C ALA A 74 -11.92 -12.63 0.15
N VAL A 75 -12.96 -11.81 0.33
CA VAL A 75 -13.10 -10.55 -0.40
C VAL A 75 -12.06 -9.54 0.09
N ALA A 76 -11.81 -9.49 1.40
CA ALA A 76 -10.74 -8.65 1.96
C ALA A 76 -9.38 -9.00 1.34
N ALA A 77 -9.06 -10.29 1.28
CA ALA A 77 -7.81 -10.76 0.69
C ALA A 77 -7.70 -10.41 -0.79
N ALA A 78 -8.78 -10.57 -1.55
CA ALA A 78 -8.79 -10.22 -2.97
C ALA A 78 -8.53 -8.71 -3.17
N LEU A 79 -9.22 -7.86 -2.42
CA LEU A 79 -9.01 -6.41 -2.48
C LEU A 79 -7.63 -6.02 -1.98
N GLY A 80 -7.11 -6.72 -0.98
CA GLY A 80 -5.75 -6.52 -0.49
C GLY A 80 -4.70 -6.84 -1.55
N LEU A 81 -4.89 -7.90 -2.34
CA LEU A 81 -4.02 -8.21 -3.47
C LEU A 81 -4.07 -7.12 -4.54
N VAL A 82 -5.26 -6.57 -4.82
CA VAL A 82 -5.40 -5.44 -5.74
C VAL A 82 -4.61 -4.22 -5.23
N TRP A 83 -4.68 -3.95 -3.93
CA TRP A 83 -3.90 -2.87 -3.31
C TRP A 83 -2.40 -3.08 -3.50
N ILE A 84 -1.92 -4.32 -3.28
CA ILE A 84 -0.49 -4.66 -3.44
C ILE A 84 -0.05 -4.47 -4.89
N ILE A 85 -0.84 -4.94 -5.85
CA ILE A 85 -0.57 -4.74 -7.27
C ILE A 85 -0.50 -3.25 -7.59
N GLY A 86 -1.43 -2.47 -7.09
CA GLY A 86 -1.42 -1.02 -7.26
C GLY A 86 -0.19 -0.37 -6.66
N ARG A 87 0.25 -0.80 -5.47
CA ARG A 87 1.48 -0.29 -4.83
C ARG A 87 2.73 -0.61 -5.65
N ILE A 88 2.83 -1.83 -6.16
CA ILE A 88 3.98 -2.23 -6.98
C ILE A 88 4.02 -1.39 -8.26
N LEU A 89 2.88 -1.23 -8.93
CA LEU A 89 2.78 -0.38 -10.12
C LEU A 89 3.11 1.08 -9.80
N TYR A 90 2.65 1.59 -8.67
CA TYR A 90 2.96 2.94 -8.21
C TYR A 90 4.46 3.13 -8.02
N MET A 91 5.09 2.25 -7.25
CA MET A 91 6.51 2.39 -6.91
C MET A 91 7.41 2.25 -8.14
N THR A 92 7.15 1.24 -8.98
CA THR A 92 7.96 1.01 -10.18
C THR A 92 7.73 2.07 -11.24
N GLY A 93 6.50 2.54 -11.39
CA GLY A 93 6.18 3.63 -12.31
C GLY A 93 6.80 4.96 -11.87
N TYR A 94 6.63 5.30 -10.60
CA TYR A 94 7.15 6.56 -10.05
C TYR A 94 8.68 6.62 -10.12
N ALA A 95 9.35 5.48 -9.91
CA ALA A 95 10.81 5.40 -10.04
C ALA A 95 11.29 5.79 -11.44
N LYS A 96 10.50 5.51 -12.47
CA LYS A 96 10.83 5.85 -13.87
C LYS A 96 10.52 7.31 -14.20
N ALA A 97 9.32 7.79 -13.82
CA ALA A 97 8.89 9.16 -14.10
C ALA A 97 7.70 9.52 -13.20
N ALA A 98 7.62 10.80 -12.80
CA ALA A 98 6.58 11.27 -11.89
C ALA A 98 5.16 11.01 -12.39
N ASN A 99 4.91 11.14 -13.70
CA ASN A 99 3.57 10.93 -14.27
C ASN A 99 3.16 9.44 -14.35
N LYS A 100 4.11 8.51 -14.26
CA LYS A 100 3.83 7.07 -14.34
C LYS A 100 3.31 6.49 -13.02
N ARG A 101 3.22 7.30 -11.95
CA ARG A 101 2.67 6.87 -10.66
C ARG A 101 1.15 6.78 -10.65
N ARG A 102 0.46 7.43 -11.57
CA ARG A 102 -0.99 7.68 -11.51
C ARG A 102 -1.84 6.41 -11.52
N THR A 103 -1.59 5.48 -12.42
CA THR A 103 -2.38 4.25 -12.54
C THR A 103 -2.27 3.40 -11.29
N GLY A 104 -1.05 3.16 -10.82
CA GLY A 104 -0.84 2.39 -9.59
C GLY A 104 -1.45 3.05 -8.37
N PHE A 105 -1.33 4.37 -8.26
CA PHE A 105 -1.94 5.12 -7.16
C PHE A 105 -3.47 5.00 -7.18
N ALA A 106 -4.09 5.14 -8.35
CA ALA A 106 -5.54 5.03 -8.48
C ALA A 106 -6.04 3.64 -8.10
N ILE A 107 -5.32 2.59 -8.50
CA ILE A 107 -5.68 1.21 -8.17
C ILE A 107 -5.61 0.97 -6.67
N GLN A 108 -4.50 1.34 -6.02
CA GLN A 108 -4.35 1.11 -4.58
C GLN A 108 -5.31 1.97 -3.76
N ALA A 109 -5.53 3.22 -4.14
CA ALA A 109 -6.45 4.10 -3.44
C ALA A 109 -7.89 3.59 -3.55
N SER A 110 -8.30 3.12 -4.74
CA SER A 110 -9.63 2.54 -4.95
C SER A 110 -9.84 1.31 -4.07
N ALA A 111 -8.86 0.39 -4.01
CA ALA A 111 -8.94 -0.79 -3.17
C ALA A 111 -9.06 -0.42 -1.68
N ALA A 112 -8.24 0.52 -1.21
CA ALA A 112 -8.26 0.98 0.18
C ALA A 112 -9.61 1.65 0.54
N ILE A 113 -10.15 2.47 -0.35
CA ILE A 113 -11.42 3.14 -0.15
C ILE A 113 -12.57 2.12 -0.10
N ILE A 114 -12.58 1.13 -0.99
CA ILE A 114 -13.61 0.07 -0.99
C ILE A 114 -13.54 -0.73 0.31
N LEU A 115 -12.35 -1.08 0.77
CA LEU A 115 -12.18 -1.80 2.03
C LEU A 115 -12.70 -0.96 3.20
N TRP A 116 -12.31 0.30 3.28
CA TRP A 116 -12.74 1.19 4.36
C TRP A 116 -14.25 1.43 4.32
N ALA A 117 -14.80 1.74 3.16
CA ALA A 117 -16.23 2.02 3.03
C ALA A 117 -17.08 0.78 3.33
N GLY A 118 -16.66 -0.39 2.84
CA GLY A 118 -17.36 -1.65 3.11
C GLY A 118 -17.33 -2.02 4.59
N ALA A 119 -16.17 -1.90 5.22
CA ALA A 119 -16.02 -2.16 6.66
C ALA A 119 -16.87 -1.19 7.48
N THR A 120 -16.76 0.10 7.20
CA THR A 120 -17.52 1.14 7.91
C THR A 120 -19.03 0.93 7.75
N GLY A 121 -19.48 0.66 6.52
CA GLY A 121 -20.89 0.39 6.26
C GLY A 121 -21.41 -0.83 7.00
N ALA A 122 -20.66 -1.91 7.03
CA ALA A 122 -21.04 -3.13 7.75
C ALA A 122 -21.12 -2.89 9.26
N ILE A 123 -20.14 -2.18 9.82
CA ILE A 123 -20.10 -1.84 11.25
C ILE A 123 -21.32 -0.98 11.61
N LEU A 124 -21.59 0.06 10.83
CA LEU A 124 -22.75 0.93 11.06
C LEU A 124 -24.07 0.16 10.95
N TRP A 125 -24.17 -0.74 9.96
CA TRP A 125 -25.35 -1.59 9.82
C TRP A 125 -25.59 -2.43 11.08
N HIS A 126 -24.55 -3.09 11.59
CA HIS A 126 -24.65 -3.92 12.78
C HIS A 126 -24.93 -3.13 14.06
N LEU A 127 -24.52 -1.86 14.12
CA LEU A 127 -24.86 -0.99 15.25
C LEU A 127 -26.34 -0.61 15.28
N VAL A 128 -26.94 -0.43 14.10
CA VAL A 128 -28.35 -0.06 13.96
C VAL A 128 -29.27 -1.29 13.99
N HIS A 129 -28.76 -2.46 13.55
CA HIS A 129 -29.51 -3.71 13.50
C HIS A 129 -28.77 -4.80 14.31
N PRO A 130 -28.77 -4.68 15.66
CA PRO A 130 -28.05 -5.62 16.53
C PRO A 130 -28.68 -7.01 16.57
#